data_eeccce02906e6ca3b21a0a603dedbf63
#
_entry.id   eeccce02906e6ca3b21a0a603dedbf63
#
_cell.length_a   1.000
_cell.length_b   1.000
_cell.length_c   1.000
_cell.angle_alpha   90.00
_cell.angle_beta   90.00
_cell.angle_gamma   90.00
#
_symmetry.space_group_name_H-M   'P 1'
#
loop_
_entity.id
_entity.type
_entity.pdbx_description
1 polymer ?
#
loop_
_entity_poly.entity_id
_entity_poly.type
_entity_poly.pdbx_seq_one_letter_code
_entity_poly.pdbx_strand_id
1 'polypeptide(L)'
;MSARTQPITPAHRPARWPGVALVAGAIVTVVAEAISASAWTVRPYSYADDYVNFLGSPFVGEFKGITISSPLWFVMSAGWIISGMLVAAAGIQLGRRLAGIRRLTVVVLSLAQALGLVLFATIPLGQDTIDAGLLGVYLAGAFLSVIAGNALMVAIGRSADRVGLPRVVGVASTVLGIIGLVSIPVTYGWAPIGIAERISVYTFLAGALVTGTGLLLRRR
;
A
#
# COMPACT_ATOMS: atom_id res chain seq x y z
N MET A 1 -7.21 26.89 -54.17
CA MET A 1 -7.15 25.75 -53.24
C MET A 1 -6.58 26.25 -51.92
N SER A 2 -7.43 26.46 -50.90
CA SER A 2 -7.01 26.98 -49.57
C SER A 2 -6.68 25.77 -48.69
N ALA A 3 -5.41 25.64 -48.32
CA ALA A 3 -4.97 24.60 -47.38
C ALA A 3 -5.50 24.96 -45.98
N ARG A 4 -6.47 24.17 -45.49
CA ARG A 4 -6.90 24.24 -44.09
C ARG A 4 -5.77 23.73 -43.19
N THR A 5 -5.09 24.63 -42.51
CA THR A 5 -4.22 24.30 -41.39
C THR A 5 -5.05 23.67 -40.29
N GLN A 6 -4.89 22.36 -40.06
CA GLN A 6 -5.49 21.71 -38.89
C GLN A 6 -4.84 22.28 -37.62
N PRO A 7 -5.63 22.62 -36.60
CA PRO A 7 -5.10 23.08 -35.33
C PRO A 7 -4.31 21.92 -34.68
N ILE A 8 -3.04 22.19 -34.36
CA ILE A 8 -2.18 21.26 -33.63
C ILE A 8 -2.75 21.16 -32.21
N THR A 9 -3.47 20.08 -31.93
CA THR A 9 -3.94 19.77 -30.56
C THR A 9 -2.70 19.60 -29.69
N PRO A 10 -2.51 20.36 -28.59
CA PRO A 10 -1.36 20.21 -27.75
C PRO A 10 -1.35 18.80 -27.16
N ALA A 11 -0.24 18.08 -27.39
CA ALA A 11 -0.05 16.73 -26.87
C ALA A 11 -0.22 16.78 -25.34
N HIS A 12 -1.27 16.16 -24.82
CA HIS A 12 -1.54 16.09 -23.39
C HIS A 12 -0.36 15.40 -22.70
N ARG A 13 0.46 16.18 -22.00
CA ARG A 13 1.59 15.65 -21.22
C ARG A 13 1.03 14.69 -20.16
N PRO A 14 1.46 13.43 -20.12
CA PRO A 14 0.98 12.51 -19.10
C PRO A 14 1.33 13.04 -17.71
N ALA A 15 0.33 13.26 -16.89
CA ALA A 15 0.49 13.80 -15.55
C ALA A 15 1.47 12.92 -14.73
N ARG A 16 2.47 13.54 -14.11
CA ARG A 16 3.48 12.86 -13.26
C ARG A 16 2.96 12.57 -11.85
N TRP A 17 1.89 13.24 -11.46
CA TRP A 17 1.40 13.18 -10.10
C TRP A 17 1.05 11.76 -9.59
N PRO A 18 0.57 10.77 -10.39
CA PRO A 18 0.40 9.41 -9.87
C PRO A 18 1.71 8.78 -9.38
N GLY A 19 2.83 9.13 -10.03
CA GLY A 19 4.15 8.71 -9.57
C GLY A 19 4.50 9.35 -8.22
N VAL A 20 4.25 10.66 -8.07
CA VAL A 20 4.44 11.36 -6.77
C VAL A 20 3.60 10.72 -5.69
N ALA A 21 2.32 10.45 -5.97
CA ALA A 21 1.40 9.88 -4.98
C ALA A 21 1.82 8.48 -4.51
N LEU A 22 2.26 7.61 -5.43
CA LEU A 22 2.76 6.28 -5.06
C LEU A 22 4.04 6.36 -4.20
N VAL A 23 4.99 7.20 -4.58
CA VAL A 23 6.23 7.41 -3.80
C VAL A 23 5.91 8.00 -2.44
N ALA A 24 5.09 9.05 -2.39
CA ALA A 24 4.71 9.70 -1.14
C ALA A 24 3.96 8.75 -0.20
N GLY A 25 3.02 7.95 -0.73
CA GLY A 25 2.29 6.95 0.06
C GLY A 25 3.21 5.93 0.71
N ALA A 26 4.19 5.41 -0.04
CA ALA A 26 5.17 4.47 0.49
C ALA A 26 6.07 5.13 1.58
N ILE A 27 6.56 6.34 1.32
CA ILE A 27 7.40 7.08 2.28
C ILE A 27 6.61 7.39 3.56
N VAL A 28 5.36 7.87 3.44
CA VAL A 28 4.50 8.19 4.60
C VAL A 28 4.32 6.96 5.48
N THR A 29 4.08 5.78 4.89
CA THR A 29 3.92 4.54 5.68
C THR A 29 5.20 4.20 6.44
N VAL A 30 6.36 4.21 5.77
CA VAL A 30 7.66 3.88 6.40
C VAL A 30 8.02 4.88 7.50
N VAL A 31 7.79 6.18 7.26
CA VAL A 31 8.06 7.23 8.26
C VAL A 31 7.13 7.10 9.45
N ALA A 32 5.83 6.85 9.22
CA ALA A 32 4.86 6.65 10.30
C ALA A 32 5.22 5.42 11.14
N GLU A 33 5.65 4.31 10.51
CA GLU A 33 6.14 3.12 11.19
C GLU A 33 7.36 3.44 12.05
N ALA A 34 8.37 4.11 11.51
CA ALA A 34 9.58 4.46 12.24
C ALA A 34 9.29 5.36 13.45
N ILE A 35 8.41 6.36 13.29
CA ILE A 35 8.01 7.25 14.38
C ILE A 35 7.26 6.47 15.47
N SER A 36 6.28 5.66 15.09
CA SER A 36 5.48 4.90 16.07
C SER A 36 6.33 3.83 16.77
N ALA A 37 7.23 3.16 16.05
CA ALA A 37 8.16 2.18 16.62
C ALA A 37 9.15 2.82 17.60
N SER A 38 9.67 4.02 17.29
CA SER A 38 10.61 4.74 18.17
C SER A 38 10.01 5.20 19.50
N ALA A 39 8.69 5.35 19.53
CA ALA A 39 7.95 5.74 20.73
C ALA A 39 7.45 4.54 21.55
N TRP A 40 7.73 3.31 21.12
CA TRP A 40 7.32 2.10 21.85
C TRP A 40 7.90 2.12 23.26
N THR A 41 7.08 1.85 24.27
CA THR A 41 7.48 1.86 25.67
C THR A 41 7.73 0.44 26.22
N VAL A 42 7.74 0.17 27.47
CA VAL A 42 7.90 -1.15 28.12
C VAL A 42 9.20 -1.90 27.72
N ARG A 43 9.47 -2.07 26.44
CA ARG A 43 10.70 -2.64 25.85
C ARG A 43 10.94 -2.03 24.47
N PRO A 44 12.14 -2.16 23.89
CA PRO A 44 12.35 -1.76 22.49
C PRO A 44 11.44 -2.56 21.53
N TYR A 45 10.88 -1.88 20.54
CA TYR A 45 10.13 -2.51 19.47
C TYR A 45 11.02 -3.40 18.62
N SER A 46 10.60 -4.65 18.39
CA SER A 46 11.31 -5.60 17.55
C SER A 46 10.67 -5.70 16.16
N TYR A 47 11.36 -5.22 15.14
CA TYR A 47 10.89 -5.37 13.76
C TYR A 47 10.79 -6.83 13.30
N ALA A 48 11.48 -7.75 13.97
CA ALA A 48 11.43 -9.17 13.66
C ALA A 48 10.22 -9.86 14.30
N ASP A 49 9.93 -9.53 15.57
CA ASP A 49 9.02 -10.30 16.40
C ASP A 49 7.68 -9.60 16.62
N ASP A 50 7.63 -8.26 16.50
CA ASP A 50 6.41 -7.49 16.70
C ASP A 50 5.68 -7.24 15.39
N TYR A 51 4.36 -7.39 15.44
CA TYR A 51 3.50 -7.05 14.30
C TYR A 51 3.56 -5.56 13.99
N VAL A 52 3.59 -5.22 12.70
CA VAL A 52 3.48 -3.82 12.26
C VAL A 52 2.12 -3.24 12.64
N ASN A 53 1.10 -4.07 12.68
CA ASN A 53 -0.26 -3.67 13.02
C ASN A 53 -0.40 -3.20 14.49
N PHE A 54 0.44 -3.65 15.41
CA PHE A 54 0.43 -3.21 16.80
C PHE A 54 0.84 -1.75 16.96
N LEU A 55 1.59 -1.20 16.00
CA LEU A 55 1.95 0.22 15.99
C LEU A 55 0.74 1.15 15.82
N GLY A 56 -0.34 0.68 15.23
CA GLY A 56 -1.60 1.42 15.11
C GLY A 56 -2.63 1.09 16.21
N SER A 57 -2.24 0.39 17.28
CA SER A 57 -3.14 0.01 18.38
C SER A 57 -3.00 0.95 19.58
N PRO A 58 -4.10 1.54 20.09
CA PRO A 58 -4.13 2.28 21.34
C PRO A 58 -4.06 1.38 22.57
N PHE A 59 -4.19 0.06 22.39
CA PHE A 59 -4.18 -0.89 23.47
C PHE A 59 -2.80 -0.93 24.15
N VAL A 60 -2.81 -0.94 25.47
CA VAL A 60 -1.62 -1.12 26.31
C VAL A 60 -1.84 -2.35 27.17
N GLY A 61 -1.01 -3.37 26.98
CA GLY A 61 -1.13 -4.64 27.70
C GLY A 61 -0.57 -5.80 26.91
N GLU A 62 -0.88 -7.01 27.34
CA GLU A 62 -0.45 -8.24 26.70
C GLU A 62 -1.54 -8.79 25.77
N PHE A 63 -1.18 -9.08 24.54
CA PHE A 63 -2.04 -9.73 23.56
C PHE A 63 -1.31 -10.92 22.94
N LYS A 64 -1.81 -12.12 23.16
CA LYS A 64 -1.20 -13.38 22.68
C LYS A 64 0.27 -13.52 23.03
N GLY A 65 0.66 -13.18 24.25
CA GLY A 65 2.05 -13.25 24.70
C GLY A 65 2.96 -12.13 24.23
N ILE A 66 2.43 -11.13 23.52
CA ILE A 66 3.19 -9.96 23.06
C ILE A 66 2.68 -8.73 23.78
N THR A 67 3.59 -8.02 24.44
CA THR A 67 3.26 -6.74 25.09
C THR A 67 3.12 -5.65 24.03
N ILE A 68 1.96 -5.00 23.98
CA ILE A 68 1.66 -3.87 23.09
C ILE A 68 1.75 -2.58 23.89
N SER A 69 2.49 -1.60 23.39
CA SER A 69 2.54 -0.26 23.98
C SER A 69 2.99 0.77 22.93
N SER A 70 2.04 1.27 22.15
CA SER A 70 2.28 2.24 21.08
C SER A 70 1.66 3.61 21.41
N PRO A 71 2.36 4.51 22.15
CA PRO A 71 1.84 5.82 22.49
C PRO A 71 1.50 6.69 21.27
N LEU A 72 2.20 6.49 20.16
CA LEU A 72 1.98 7.21 18.90
C LEU A 72 1.21 6.39 17.88
N TRP A 73 0.30 5.49 18.33
CA TRP A 73 -0.54 4.66 17.45
C TRP A 73 -1.29 5.47 16.39
N PHE A 74 -1.74 6.68 16.73
CA PHE A 74 -2.47 7.57 15.81
C PHE A 74 -1.61 8.05 14.64
N VAL A 75 -0.27 8.13 14.80
CA VAL A 75 0.67 8.48 13.72
C VAL A 75 0.67 7.36 12.69
N MET A 76 0.76 6.11 13.14
CA MET A 76 0.71 4.95 12.24
C MET A 76 -0.64 4.85 11.53
N SER A 77 -1.74 5.01 12.26
CA SER A 77 -3.11 5.00 11.69
C SER A 77 -3.31 6.11 10.66
N ALA A 78 -2.85 7.33 10.95
CA ALA A 78 -2.88 8.42 9.99
C ALA A 78 -2.02 8.12 8.75
N GLY A 79 -0.84 7.53 8.95
CA GLY A 79 0.05 7.08 7.87
C GLY A 79 -0.63 6.11 6.92
N TRP A 80 -1.33 5.12 7.44
CA TRP A 80 -2.11 4.16 6.64
C TRP A 80 -3.24 4.83 5.85
N ILE A 81 -4.03 5.69 6.49
CA ILE A 81 -5.14 6.41 5.83
C ILE A 81 -4.60 7.29 4.69
N ILE A 82 -3.56 8.09 4.96
CA ILE A 82 -2.95 8.98 3.96
C ILE A 82 -2.38 8.17 2.80
N SER A 83 -1.64 7.10 3.09
CA SER A 83 -1.09 6.21 2.07
C SER A 83 -2.19 5.59 1.20
N GLY A 84 -3.26 5.09 1.84
CA GLY A 84 -4.42 4.53 1.13
C GLY A 84 -5.06 5.53 0.17
N MET A 85 -5.30 6.76 0.63
CA MET A 85 -5.86 7.83 -0.22
C MET A 85 -4.95 8.17 -1.40
N LEU A 86 -3.64 8.24 -1.19
CA LEU A 86 -2.66 8.52 -2.24
C LEU A 86 -2.62 7.40 -3.29
N VAL A 87 -2.64 6.14 -2.83
CA VAL A 87 -2.67 4.97 -3.74
C VAL A 87 -3.98 4.91 -4.52
N ALA A 88 -5.14 5.15 -3.88
CA ALA A 88 -6.43 5.20 -4.55
C ALA A 88 -6.45 6.28 -5.64
N ALA A 89 -6.00 7.47 -5.30
CA ALA A 89 -5.93 8.58 -6.24
C ALA A 89 -4.99 8.29 -7.42
N ALA A 90 -3.82 7.69 -7.16
CA ALA A 90 -2.89 7.25 -8.20
C ALA A 90 -3.52 6.17 -9.10
N GLY A 91 -4.17 5.16 -8.50
CA GLY A 91 -4.82 4.08 -9.24
C GLY A 91 -5.97 4.54 -10.13
N ILE A 92 -6.82 5.46 -9.65
CA ILE A 92 -7.88 6.08 -10.44
C ILE A 92 -7.28 6.81 -11.66
N GLN A 93 -6.22 7.55 -11.46
CA GLN A 93 -5.59 8.31 -12.54
C GLN A 93 -4.85 7.41 -13.55
N LEU A 94 -4.19 6.34 -13.07
CA LEU A 94 -3.61 5.33 -13.95
C LEU A 94 -4.69 4.56 -14.71
N GLY A 95 -5.80 4.25 -14.06
CA GLY A 95 -6.97 3.64 -14.68
C GLY A 95 -7.54 4.43 -15.86
N ARG A 96 -7.45 5.77 -15.83
CA ARG A 96 -7.87 6.63 -16.97
C ARG A 96 -7.04 6.41 -18.24
N ARG A 97 -5.85 5.82 -18.11
CA ARG A 97 -4.97 5.47 -19.26
C ARG A 97 -5.27 4.07 -19.80
N LEU A 98 -6.14 3.33 -19.17
CA LEU A 98 -6.51 1.96 -19.47
C LEU A 98 -7.95 1.88 -19.97
N ALA A 99 -8.30 0.78 -20.63
CA ALA A 99 -9.65 0.50 -21.09
C ALA A 99 -10.12 -0.88 -20.62
N GLY A 100 -11.44 -1.08 -20.64
CA GLY A 100 -12.10 -2.35 -20.34
C GLY A 100 -11.73 -2.90 -18.97
N ILE A 101 -11.53 -4.20 -18.90
CA ILE A 101 -11.27 -4.93 -17.65
C ILE A 101 -10.01 -4.42 -16.92
N ARG A 102 -8.96 -4.02 -17.62
CA ARG A 102 -7.72 -3.52 -16.99
C ARG A 102 -7.95 -2.23 -16.21
N ARG A 103 -8.77 -1.31 -16.75
CA ARG A 103 -9.18 -0.11 -16.04
C ARG A 103 -9.92 -0.47 -14.77
N LEU A 104 -10.93 -1.34 -14.89
CA LEU A 104 -11.74 -1.77 -13.76
C LEU A 104 -10.85 -2.41 -12.68
N THR A 105 -9.98 -3.34 -13.05
CA THR A 105 -9.08 -4.03 -12.13
C THR A 105 -8.18 -3.04 -11.36
N VAL A 106 -7.51 -2.11 -12.04
CA VAL A 106 -6.60 -1.15 -11.37
C VAL A 106 -7.38 -0.23 -10.44
N VAL A 107 -8.54 0.28 -10.85
CA VAL A 107 -9.36 1.17 -10.02
C VAL A 107 -9.93 0.42 -8.82
N VAL A 108 -10.52 -0.76 -9.02
CA VAL A 108 -11.10 -1.55 -7.93
C VAL A 108 -10.04 -1.97 -6.92
N LEU A 109 -8.88 -2.46 -7.36
CA LEU A 109 -7.81 -2.86 -6.45
C LEU A 109 -7.24 -1.69 -5.65
N SER A 110 -7.11 -0.50 -6.27
CA SER A 110 -6.62 0.68 -5.55
C SER A 110 -7.63 1.20 -4.51
N LEU A 111 -8.93 1.15 -4.82
CA LEU A 111 -9.98 1.50 -3.87
C LEU A 111 -10.12 0.45 -2.76
N ALA A 112 -10.01 -0.83 -3.08
CA ALA A 112 -10.04 -1.92 -2.11
C ALA A 112 -8.86 -1.84 -1.13
N GLN A 113 -7.65 -1.55 -1.63
CA GLN A 113 -6.48 -1.34 -0.79
C GLN A 113 -6.68 -0.15 0.16
N ALA A 114 -7.18 0.98 -0.34
CA ALA A 114 -7.45 2.15 0.48
C ALA A 114 -8.55 1.88 1.53
N LEU A 115 -9.64 1.23 1.14
CA LEU A 115 -10.71 0.82 2.06
C LEU A 115 -10.17 -0.11 3.16
N GLY A 116 -9.34 -1.09 2.77
CA GLY A 116 -8.70 -1.98 3.71
C GLY A 116 -7.87 -1.23 4.75
N LEU A 117 -7.03 -0.27 4.32
CA LEU A 117 -6.23 0.55 5.25
C LEU A 117 -7.10 1.46 6.13
N VAL A 118 -8.19 2.02 5.61
CA VAL A 118 -9.12 2.84 6.42
C VAL A 118 -9.79 1.99 7.49
N LEU A 119 -10.34 0.82 7.14
CA LEU A 119 -10.95 -0.10 8.12
C LEU A 119 -9.94 -0.53 9.19
N PHE A 120 -8.77 -0.89 8.77
CA PHE A 120 -7.68 -1.33 9.63
C PHE A 120 -7.18 -0.22 10.58
N ALA A 121 -7.12 1.03 10.12
CA ALA A 121 -6.68 2.17 10.91
C ALA A 121 -7.77 2.74 11.84
N THR A 122 -9.05 2.60 11.47
CA THR A 122 -10.17 3.18 12.24
C THR A 122 -10.78 2.19 13.24
N ILE A 123 -10.50 0.89 13.08
CA ILE A 123 -10.91 -0.17 14.01
C ILE A 123 -9.62 -0.77 14.59
N PRO A 124 -8.96 -0.09 15.54
CA PRO A 124 -7.66 -0.53 16.03
C PRO A 124 -7.79 -1.82 16.85
N LEU A 125 -6.75 -2.66 16.80
CA LEU A 125 -6.72 -3.87 17.62
C LEU A 125 -6.72 -3.51 19.11
N GLY A 126 -7.58 -4.16 19.89
CA GLY A 126 -7.68 -4.00 21.33
C GLY A 126 -8.80 -4.84 21.91
N GLN A 127 -8.89 -4.91 23.23
CA GLN A 127 -9.93 -5.67 23.92
C GLN A 127 -11.32 -5.15 23.55
N ASP A 128 -11.49 -3.82 23.49
CA ASP A 128 -12.77 -3.19 23.12
C ASP A 128 -13.24 -3.63 21.72
N THR A 129 -12.32 -3.79 20.77
CA THR A 129 -12.61 -4.27 19.41
C THR A 129 -13.07 -5.72 19.41
N ILE A 130 -12.48 -6.55 20.29
CA ILE A 130 -12.86 -7.95 20.45
C ILE A 130 -14.24 -8.03 21.10
N ASP A 131 -14.47 -7.31 22.19
CA ASP A 131 -15.72 -7.29 22.94
C ASP A 131 -16.89 -6.74 22.13
N ALA A 132 -16.61 -5.78 21.23
CA ALA A 132 -17.58 -5.26 20.27
C ALA A 132 -17.85 -6.20 19.08
N GLY A 133 -17.15 -7.35 18.96
CA GLY A 133 -17.29 -8.28 17.83
C GLY A 133 -16.68 -7.78 16.52
N LEU A 134 -15.86 -6.72 16.56
CA LEU A 134 -15.29 -6.06 15.37
C LEU A 134 -13.95 -6.64 14.90
N LEU A 135 -13.40 -7.64 15.61
CA LEU A 135 -12.14 -8.29 15.24
C LEU A 135 -12.15 -8.82 13.78
N GLY A 136 -13.28 -9.38 13.34
CA GLY A 136 -13.43 -9.85 11.97
C GLY A 136 -13.32 -8.73 10.93
N VAL A 137 -13.85 -7.55 11.23
CA VAL A 137 -13.76 -6.37 10.34
C VAL A 137 -12.34 -5.83 10.29
N TYR A 138 -11.67 -5.75 11.45
CA TYR A 138 -10.25 -5.40 11.54
C TYR A 138 -9.37 -6.33 10.69
N LEU A 139 -9.51 -7.65 10.85
CA LEU A 139 -8.76 -8.63 10.08
C LEU A 139 -9.08 -8.56 8.58
N ALA A 140 -10.36 -8.39 8.23
CA ALA A 140 -10.76 -8.20 6.84
C ALA A 140 -10.12 -6.96 6.22
N GLY A 141 -10.03 -5.85 6.96
CA GLY A 141 -9.32 -4.63 6.55
C GLY A 141 -7.85 -4.90 6.29
N ALA A 142 -7.16 -5.58 7.21
CA ALA A 142 -5.75 -5.95 7.07
C ALA A 142 -5.50 -6.80 5.83
N PHE A 143 -6.22 -7.92 5.67
CA PHE A 143 -6.06 -8.80 4.51
C PHE A 143 -6.45 -8.12 3.20
N LEU A 144 -7.53 -7.34 3.19
CA LEU A 144 -7.98 -6.60 2.01
C LEU A 144 -6.89 -5.63 1.54
N SER A 145 -6.28 -4.86 2.47
CA SER A 145 -5.23 -3.90 2.12
C SER A 145 -4.01 -4.57 1.51
N VAL A 146 -3.54 -5.66 2.11
CA VAL A 146 -2.33 -6.37 1.67
C VAL A 146 -2.57 -7.10 0.35
N ILE A 147 -3.67 -7.84 0.23
CA ILE A 147 -3.99 -8.59 -1.00
C ILE A 147 -4.25 -7.63 -2.16
N ALA A 148 -5.11 -6.63 -1.96
CA ALA A 148 -5.43 -5.68 -3.02
C ALA A 148 -4.23 -4.82 -3.42
N GLY A 149 -3.39 -4.41 -2.46
CA GLY A 149 -2.18 -3.63 -2.72
C GLY A 149 -1.17 -4.41 -3.59
N ASN A 150 -0.85 -5.63 -3.22
CA ASN A 150 0.06 -6.47 -4.00
C ASN A 150 -0.51 -6.86 -5.36
N ALA A 151 -1.81 -7.21 -5.44
CA ALA A 151 -2.49 -7.46 -6.70
C ALA A 151 -2.53 -6.22 -7.61
N LEU A 152 -2.65 -5.02 -7.04
CA LEU A 152 -2.54 -3.75 -7.76
C LEU A 152 -1.17 -3.59 -8.43
N MET A 153 -0.07 -3.93 -7.74
CA MET A 153 1.28 -3.88 -8.32
C MET A 153 1.41 -4.85 -9.49
N VAL A 154 0.84 -6.05 -9.39
CA VAL A 154 0.76 -7.01 -10.51
C VAL A 154 -0.03 -6.43 -11.68
N ALA A 155 -1.21 -5.85 -11.42
CA ALA A 155 -2.08 -5.30 -12.47
C ALA A 155 -1.45 -4.11 -13.21
N ILE A 156 -0.80 -3.20 -12.47
CA ILE A 156 -0.07 -2.06 -13.06
C ILE A 156 1.14 -2.56 -13.84
N GLY A 157 1.92 -3.48 -13.26
CA GLY A 157 3.10 -4.04 -13.90
C GLY A 157 2.80 -4.74 -15.24
N ARG A 158 1.71 -5.51 -15.29
CA ARG A 158 1.20 -6.15 -16.53
C ARG A 158 0.62 -5.17 -17.55
N SER A 159 0.36 -3.94 -17.13
CA SER A 159 -0.14 -2.86 -17.99
C SER A 159 0.92 -1.80 -18.27
N ALA A 160 2.19 -2.09 -18.03
CA ALA A 160 3.30 -1.13 -18.02
C ALA A 160 3.38 -0.29 -19.30
N ASP A 161 3.30 -0.92 -20.47
CA ASP A 161 3.29 -0.29 -21.78
C ASP A 161 2.19 0.78 -21.90
N ARG A 162 1.00 0.48 -21.44
CA ARG A 162 -0.19 1.33 -21.52
C ARG A 162 -0.18 2.49 -20.55
N VAL A 163 0.31 2.28 -19.34
CA VAL A 163 0.47 3.35 -18.35
C VAL A 163 1.75 4.14 -18.57
N GLY A 164 2.61 3.67 -19.50
CA GLY A 164 3.85 4.32 -19.91
C GLY A 164 5.00 4.10 -18.96
N LEU A 165 5.10 2.91 -18.38
CA LEU A 165 6.24 2.45 -17.61
C LEU A 165 7.26 1.73 -18.51
N PRO A 166 8.57 1.83 -18.22
CA PRO A 166 9.55 0.95 -18.80
C PRO A 166 9.25 -0.51 -18.50
N ARG A 167 9.54 -1.42 -19.44
CA ARG A 167 9.27 -2.86 -19.28
C ARG A 167 9.92 -3.44 -18.02
N VAL A 168 11.15 -3.02 -17.70
CA VAL A 168 11.87 -3.48 -16.51
C VAL A 168 11.14 -3.09 -15.22
N VAL A 169 10.57 -1.87 -15.15
CA VAL A 169 9.75 -1.41 -14.01
C VAL A 169 8.47 -2.23 -13.92
N GLY A 170 7.82 -2.52 -15.05
CA GLY A 170 6.64 -3.36 -15.09
C GLY A 170 6.89 -4.77 -14.58
N VAL A 171 8.01 -5.38 -15.00
CA VAL A 171 8.42 -6.70 -14.50
C VAL A 171 8.72 -6.66 -13.01
N ALA A 172 9.49 -5.68 -12.53
CA ALA A 172 9.83 -5.54 -11.11
C ALA A 172 8.56 -5.36 -10.24
N SER A 173 7.63 -4.50 -10.66
CA SER A 173 6.35 -4.31 -9.96
C SER A 173 5.52 -5.60 -9.90
N THR A 174 5.49 -6.35 -11.02
CA THR A 174 4.77 -7.64 -11.08
C THR A 174 5.39 -8.66 -10.12
N VAL A 175 6.72 -8.80 -10.15
CA VAL A 175 7.45 -9.76 -9.29
C VAL A 175 7.26 -9.42 -7.81
N LEU A 176 7.43 -8.14 -7.42
CA LEU A 176 7.21 -7.69 -6.05
C LEU A 176 5.78 -7.97 -5.59
N GLY A 177 4.78 -7.67 -6.41
CA GLY A 177 3.39 -7.96 -6.09
C GLY A 177 3.11 -9.46 -5.92
N ILE A 178 3.71 -10.32 -6.75
CA ILE A 178 3.58 -11.79 -6.61
C ILE A 178 4.24 -12.26 -5.32
N ILE A 179 5.46 -11.78 -5.00
CA ILE A 179 6.15 -12.11 -3.75
C ILE A 179 5.26 -11.74 -2.55
N GLY A 180 4.67 -10.54 -2.55
CA GLY A 180 3.79 -10.10 -1.47
C GLY A 180 2.53 -10.95 -1.32
N LEU A 181 1.93 -11.41 -2.41
CA LEU A 181 0.76 -12.30 -2.36
C LEU A 181 1.10 -13.70 -1.84
N VAL A 182 2.26 -14.23 -2.23
CA VAL A 182 2.67 -15.59 -1.85
C VAL A 182 3.28 -15.62 -0.46
N SER A 183 3.86 -14.52 0.03
CA SER A 183 4.54 -14.49 1.33
C SER A 183 3.61 -14.81 2.50
N ILE A 184 2.35 -14.37 2.48
CA ILE A 184 1.39 -14.58 3.58
C ILE A 184 1.25 -16.08 3.90
N PRO A 185 0.81 -16.95 2.97
CA PRO A 185 0.65 -18.38 3.27
C PRO A 185 1.98 -19.12 3.48
N VAL A 186 3.09 -18.60 2.90
CA VAL A 186 4.39 -19.29 2.98
C VAL A 186 5.13 -19.00 4.28
N THR A 187 5.03 -17.77 4.80
CA THR A 187 5.80 -17.38 6.00
C THR A 187 5.02 -17.57 7.30
N TYR A 188 3.70 -17.70 7.22
CA TYR A 188 2.86 -17.86 8.39
C TYR A 188 3.13 -19.20 9.09
N GLY A 189 3.59 -19.13 10.33
CA GLY A 189 3.79 -20.29 11.19
C GLY A 189 5.24 -20.77 11.35
N TRP A 190 6.21 -20.26 10.55
CA TRP A 190 7.63 -20.64 10.67
C TRP A 190 8.66 -19.50 10.55
N ALA A 191 8.25 -18.33 10.19
CA ALA A 191 9.08 -17.13 10.33
C ALA A 191 8.66 -16.32 11.58
N PRO A 192 9.56 -15.52 12.19
CA PRO A 192 9.16 -14.53 13.17
C PRO A 192 8.06 -13.64 12.58
N ILE A 193 6.99 -13.43 13.38
CA ILE A 193 5.73 -12.90 12.84
C ILE A 193 5.88 -11.49 12.24
N GLY A 194 6.73 -10.66 12.86
CA GLY A 194 7.02 -9.32 12.34
C GLY A 194 7.68 -9.35 10.98
N ILE A 195 8.56 -10.32 10.72
CA ILE A 195 9.19 -10.53 9.41
C ILE A 195 8.14 -11.01 8.41
N ALA A 196 7.33 -12.00 8.80
CA ALA A 196 6.30 -12.56 7.92
C ALA A 196 5.33 -11.50 7.42
N GLU A 197 4.83 -10.65 8.33
CA GLU A 197 3.93 -9.55 7.99
C GLU A 197 4.62 -8.52 7.08
N ARG A 198 5.87 -8.12 7.41
CA ARG A 198 6.60 -7.11 6.65
C ARG A 198 6.98 -7.54 5.24
N ILE A 199 7.25 -8.80 5.00
CA ILE A 199 7.51 -9.25 3.63
C ILE A 199 6.33 -8.87 2.72
N SER A 200 5.10 -9.11 3.14
CA SER A 200 3.92 -8.78 2.34
C SER A 200 3.66 -7.28 2.21
N VAL A 201 3.90 -6.52 3.28
CA VAL A 201 3.71 -5.06 3.30
C VAL A 201 4.81 -4.35 2.51
N TYR A 202 6.07 -4.72 2.75
CA TYR A 202 7.22 -4.01 2.16
C TYR A 202 7.40 -4.33 0.68
N THR A 203 6.98 -5.49 0.20
CA THR A 203 6.96 -5.77 -1.25
C THR A 203 5.96 -4.88 -1.97
N PHE A 204 4.80 -4.59 -1.37
CA PHE A 204 3.87 -3.59 -1.89
C PHE A 204 4.49 -2.19 -1.89
N LEU A 205 5.11 -1.75 -0.77
CA LEU A 205 5.74 -0.44 -0.67
C LEU A 205 6.89 -0.29 -1.68
N ALA A 206 7.73 -1.31 -1.81
CA ALA A 206 8.80 -1.35 -2.81
C ALA A 206 8.23 -1.29 -4.25
N GLY A 207 7.16 -2.03 -4.52
CA GLY A 207 6.44 -1.98 -5.78
C GLY A 207 5.89 -0.59 -6.10
N ALA A 208 5.32 0.09 -5.09
CA ALA A 208 4.83 1.46 -5.22
C ALA A 208 5.98 2.45 -5.48
N LEU A 209 7.11 2.32 -4.78
CA LEU A 209 8.31 3.13 -5.00
C LEU A 209 8.87 2.93 -6.40
N VAL A 210 9.06 1.68 -6.83
CA VAL A 210 9.59 1.34 -8.18
C VAL A 210 8.66 1.86 -9.26
N THR A 211 7.36 1.61 -9.14
CA THR A 211 6.34 2.09 -10.09
C THR A 211 6.30 3.62 -10.13
N GLY A 212 6.23 4.24 -8.97
CA GLY A 212 6.14 5.70 -8.84
C GLY A 212 7.38 6.39 -9.42
N THR A 213 8.58 5.92 -9.07
CA THR A 213 9.84 6.42 -9.61
C THR A 213 9.92 6.23 -11.13
N GLY A 214 9.50 5.08 -11.64
CA GLY A 214 9.45 4.81 -13.08
C GLY A 214 8.54 5.79 -13.83
N LEU A 215 7.41 6.19 -13.24
CA LEU A 215 6.52 7.22 -13.79
C LEU A 215 7.14 8.61 -13.77
N LEU A 216 7.96 8.92 -12.76
CA LEU A 216 8.63 10.23 -12.62
C LEU A 216 9.82 10.39 -13.56
N LEU A 217 10.65 9.35 -13.69
CA LEU A 217 11.88 9.34 -14.50
C LEU A 217 11.63 9.14 -16.00
N ARG A 218 10.40 8.96 -16.42
CA ARG A 218 10.03 8.78 -17.80
C ARG A 218 10.60 9.92 -18.65
N ARG A 219 11.59 9.61 -19.51
CA ARG A 219 12.11 10.56 -20.52
C ARG A 219 10.99 10.89 -21.52
N ARG A 220 10.97 12.11 -21.95
CA ARG A 220 10.06 12.67 -22.98
C ARG A 220 10.41 12.11 -24.35
#